data_3a2a5d397262f2df4f3c54a8037a9d0b
#
_entry.id   3a2a5d397262f2df4f3c54a8037a9d0b
#
_cell.length_a   1.000
_cell.length_b   1.000
_cell.length_c   1.000
_cell.angle_alpha   90.00
_cell.angle_beta   90.00
_cell.angle_gamma   90.00
#
_symmetry.space_group_name_H-M   'P 1'
#
loop_
_entity.id
_entity.type
_entity.pdbx_description
1 polymer ?
#
loop_
_entity_poly.entity_id
_entity_poly.type
_entity_poly.pdbx_seq_one_letter_code
_entity_poly.pdbx_strand_id
1 'polypeptide(L)'
;MINKTLGNIFKGDKVIWMVFFFLCLVSIIEVYSASSQLTYKASSYTAPVLKHIMLIVIGIVCMVVTLNVKCRYFKMATPFVLLFAVVTLLWVAIAGASTNGAQRWIVLFGLQFQPSEIAKGAMVLATAQILSALQTEKGADKLAFRYILMVCLPIVPLIMVENLSTAMLLCLVIFMMMLLGRVPARQLGALLGVVVLAVALLVCCVMAFGTDEEAQKPANQTLTEQTIEQKKEDKSAVERVFHRFDTWKSRINKFLAHKDVAPKDVDLDKDAQVAHANIAIATSNIMGKGPGNSEERDFVSQAFSDFIYAIIIEEMGILGATGVAMLYIILLFRTGRIASRCENNFPAFFAMGLALLLVTQALFNMCVAVGLVPVTGQPLPFISKGGTATIINCVYIGAILSVSRSAQRKQEIIADTNVA
;
A
#
# COMPACT_ATOMS: atom_id res chain seq x y z
N MET A 1 -17.94 -30.21 20.11
CA MET A 1 -18.61 -29.32 19.13
C MET A 1 -17.79 -28.05 18.84
N ILE A 2 -17.27 -27.33 19.83
CA ILE A 2 -16.52 -26.07 19.68
C ILE A 2 -15.28 -26.22 18.76
N ASN A 3 -14.49 -27.31 18.86
CA ASN A 3 -13.33 -27.55 18.02
C ASN A 3 -13.65 -27.78 16.52
N LYS A 4 -14.81 -28.32 16.18
CA LYS A 4 -15.26 -28.45 14.78
C LYS A 4 -15.72 -27.11 14.18
N THR A 5 -16.31 -26.25 15.00
CA THR A 5 -16.81 -24.92 14.58
C THR A 5 -15.63 -23.94 14.38
N LEU A 6 -14.66 -23.93 15.28
CA LEU A 6 -13.43 -23.15 15.16
C LEU A 6 -12.56 -23.60 13.95
N GLY A 7 -12.41 -24.90 13.71
CA GLY A 7 -11.73 -25.43 12.53
C GLY A 7 -12.40 -25.07 11.20
N ASN A 8 -13.69 -24.71 11.24
CA ASN A 8 -14.42 -24.24 10.06
C ASN A 8 -14.24 -22.74 9.75
N ILE A 9 -13.83 -21.93 10.72
CA ILE A 9 -13.57 -20.49 10.53
C ILE A 9 -12.14 -20.26 10.02
N PHE A 10 -11.15 -20.93 10.61
CA PHE A 10 -9.73 -20.79 10.26
C PHE A 10 -9.28 -21.74 9.13
N LYS A 11 -9.98 -21.69 7.99
CA LYS A 11 -9.63 -22.46 6.79
C LYS A 11 -8.42 -21.83 6.08
N GLY A 12 -7.64 -22.64 5.39
CA GLY A 12 -6.44 -22.20 4.66
C GLY A 12 -5.16 -22.30 5.50
N ASP A 13 -4.14 -21.59 5.09
CA ASP A 13 -2.80 -21.69 5.68
C ASP A 13 -2.73 -21.01 7.06
N LYS A 14 -2.37 -21.81 8.09
CA LYS A 14 -2.28 -21.34 9.48
C LYS A 14 -1.21 -20.29 9.70
N VAL A 15 -0.12 -20.32 8.92
CA VAL A 15 1.00 -19.38 9.06
C VAL A 15 0.56 -18.00 8.56
N ILE A 16 -0.22 -17.92 7.47
CA ILE A 16 -0.77 -16.63 6.98
C ILE A 16 -1.71 -16.03 8.01
N TRP A 17 -2.57 -16.85 8.65
CA TRP A 17 -3.42 -16.39 9.75
C TRP A 17 -2.58 -15.82 10.92
N MET A 18 -1.53 -16.53 11.33
CA MET A 18 -0.64 -16.10 12.40
C MET A 18 0.02 -14.76 12.06
N VAL A 19 0.61 -14.63 10.86
CA VAL A 19 1.23 -13.36 10.39
C VAL A 19 0.21 -12.22 10.42
N PHE A 20 -0.99 -12.45 9.89
CA PHE A 20 -2.05 -11.45 9.88
C PHE A 20 -2.43 -10.99 11.29
N PHE A 21 -2.63 -11.92 12.23
CA PHE A 21 -2.96 -11.57 13.62
C PHE A 21 -1.83 -10.80 14.32
N PHE A 22 -0.57 -11.18 14.09
CA PHE A 22 0.55 -10.44 14.66
C PHE A 22 0.64 -9.02 14.11
N LEU A 23 0.43 -8.82 12.79
CA LEU A 23 0.39 -7.49 12.19
C LEU A 23 -0.78 -6.65 12.74
N CYS A 24 -1.96 -7.24 12.92
CA CYS A 24 -3.09 -6.56 13.56
C CYS A 24 -2.83 -6.20 15.03
N LEU A 25 -2.13 -7.06 15.77
CA LEU A 25 -1.76 -6.80 17.17
C LEU A 25 -0.81 -5.61 17.25
N VAL A 26 0.26 -5.61 16.45
CA VAL A 26 1.18 -4.47 16.35
C VAL A 26 0.42 -3.21 15.94
N SER A 27 -0.50 -3.30 14.96
CA SER A 27 -1.33 -2.17 14.54
C SER A 27 -2.14 -1.54 15.68
N ILE A 28 -2.76 -2.35 16.52
CA ILE A 28 -3.57 -1.86 17.65
C ILE A 28 -2.69 -1.16 18.67
N ILE A 29 -1.52 -1.71 18.98
CA ILE A 29 -0.55 -1.14 19.93
C ILE A 29 -0.05 0.21 19.40
N GLU A 30 0.41 0.26 18.17
CA GLU A 30 0.99 1.47 17.57
C GLU A 30 -0.05 2.57 17.35
N VAL A 31 -1.26 2.23 16.89
CA VAL A 31 -2.32 3.23 16.74
C VAL A 31 -2.81 3.74 18.11
N TYR A 32 -2.80 2.90 19.14
CA TYR A 32 -3.08 3.35 20.51
C TYR A 32 -2.00 4.33 20.98
N SER A 33 -0.73 3.99 20.79
CA SER A 33 0.39 4.84 21.13
C SER A 33 0.34 6.18 20.37
N ALA A 34 0.20 6.14 19.06
CA ALA A 34 0.19 7.32 18.19
C ALA A 34 -1.10 8.17 18.29
N SER A 35 -2.15 7.71 18.98
CA SER A 35 -3.42 8.43 19.07
C SER A 35 -3.45 9.52 20.16
N SER A 36 -2.42 9.65 20.98
CA SER A 36 -2.29 10.73 21.97
C SER A 36 -2.41 12.12 21.32
N GLN A 37 -1.80 12.32 20.17
CA GLN A 37 -1.85 13.57 19.40
C GLN A 37 -3.27 13.93 18.89
N LEU A 38 -4.05 12.93 18.50
CA LEU A 38 -5.42 13.13 18.01
C LEU A 38 -6.38 13.55 19.12
N THR A 39 -5.99 13.34 20.36
CA THR A 39 -6.84 13.57 21.53
C THR A 39 -6.77 15.01 22.04
N TYR A 40 -5.66 15.72 21.81
CA TYR A 40 -5.60 17.15 22.12
C TYR A 40 -6.64 17.98 21.36
N LYS A 41 -7.12 17.46 20.21
CA LYS A 41 -8.17 18.10 19.38
C LYS A 41 -9.57 17.49 19.56
N ALA A 42 -9.68 16.34 20.21
CA ALA A 42 -10.94 15.61 20.39
C ALA A 42 -11.21 15.35 21.87
N SER A 43 -12.44 15.51 22.32
CA SER A 43 -12.88 15.34 23.72
C SER A 43 -12.81 13.91 24.27
N SER A 44 -12.28 12.93 23.50
CA SER A 44 -12.28 11.51 23.88
C SER A 44 -11.02 10.79 23.42
N TYR A 45 -10.25 10.21 24.35
CA TYR A 45 -9.02 9.44 24.12
C TYR A 45 -9.26 8.12 23.36
N THR A 46 -10.41 7.51 23.50
CA THR A 46 -10.69 6.17 23.03
C THR A 46 -11.29 6.14 21.62
N ALA A 47 -11.90 7.23 21.17
CA ALA A 47 -12.63 7.27 19.90
C ALA A 47 -11.80 6.90 18.64
N PRO A 48 -10.56 7.41 18.45
CA PRO A 48 -9.73 7.06 17.30
C PRO A 48 -9.33 5.58 17.30
N VAL A 49 -8.99 5.03 18.47
CA VAL A 49 -8.61 3.63 18.65
C VAL A 49 -9.79 2.71 18.42
N LEU A 50 -10.95 3.04 19.00
CA LEU A 50 -12.17 2.26 18.82
C LEU A 50 -12.60 2.21 17.34
N LYS A 51 -12.51 3.35 16.64
CA LYS A 51 -12.77 3.41 15.20
C LYS A 51 -11.79 2.51 14.41
N HIS A 52 -10.51 2.49 14.79
CA HIS A 52 -9.52 1.63 14.14
C HIS A 52 -9.78 0.15 14.39
N ILE A 53 -10.06 -0.24 15.64
CA ILE A 53 -10.45 -1.62 16.00
C ILE A 53 -11.71 -2.04 15.24
N MET A 54 -12.72 -1.18 15.16
CA MET A 54 -13.95 -1.47 14.41
C MET A 54 -13.65 -1.74 12.93
N LEU A 55 -12.76 -0.96 12.30
CA LEU A 55 -12.34 -1.18 10.91
C LEU A 55 -11.58 -2.51 10.74
N ILE A 56 -10.74 -2.90 11.69
CA ILE A 56 -10.06 -4.21 11.68
C ILE A 56 -11.09 -5.33 11.79
N VAL A 57 -12.07 -5.22 12.70
CA VAL A 57 -13.14 -6.24 12.87
C VAL A 57 -13.96 -6.38 11.58
N ILE A 58 -14.37 -5.26 10.96
CA ILE A 58 -15.05 -5.28 9.65
C ILE A 58 -14.14 -5.93 8.60
N GLY A 59 -12.85 -5.59 8.58
CA GLY A 59 -11.85 -6.20 7.70
C GLY A 59 -11.75 -7.72 7.89
N ILE A 60 -11.74 -8.21 9.14
CA ILE A 60 -11.73 -9.65 9.44
C ILE A 60 -13.00 -10.33 8.91
N VAL A 61 -14.16 -9.71 9.08
CA VAL A 61 -15.43 -10.25 8.52
C VAL A 61 -15.33 -10.33 6.98
N CYS A 62 -14.88 -9.26 6.31
CA CYS A 62 -14.68 -9.27 4.87
C CYS A 62 -13.65 -10.32 4.43
N MET A 63 -12.56 -10.51 5.19
CA MET A 63 -11.56 -11.55 4.95
C MET A 63 -12.17 -12.95 5.03
N VAL A 64 -12.97 -13.24 6.05
CA VAL A 64 -13.65 -14.55 6.24
C VAL A 64 -14.67 -14.79 5.11
N VAL A 65 -15.41 -13.76 4.70
CA VAL A 65 -16.30 -13.86 3.54
C VAL A 65 -15.51 -14.19 2.27
N THR A 66 -14.44 -13.45 2.00
CA THR A 66 -13.58 -13.61 0.82
C THR A 66 -12.89 -14.99 0.81
N LEU A 67 -12.44 -15.47 1.96
CA LEU A 67 -11.86 -16.81 2.14
C LEU A 67 -12.82 -17.91 1.68
N ASN A 68 -14.12 -17.73 1.86
CA ASN A 68 -15.12 -18.73 1.46
C ASN A 68 -15.52 -18.64 -0.03
N VAL A 69 -15.10 -17.60 -0.74
CA VAL A 69 -15.30 -17.47 -2.20
C VAL A 69 -14.37 -18.44 -2.95
N LYS A 70 -14.89 -19.19 -3.90
CA LYS A 70 -14.08 -20.10 -4.75
C LYS A 70 -13.28 -19.27 -5.76
N CYS A 71 -12.04 -19.68 -6.07
CA CYS A 71 -11.15 -18.97 -7.02
C CYS A 71 -11.79 -18.70 -8.40
N ARG A 72 -12.70 -19.57 -8.85
CA ARG A 72 -13.46 -19.39 -10.10
C ARG A 72 -14.22 -18.05 -10.13
N TYR A 73 -14.81 -17.63 -9.01
CA TYR A 73 -15.60 -16.40 -8.96
C TYR A 73 -14.71 -15.14 -9.06
N PHE A 74 -13.49 -15.17 -8.53
CA PHE A 74 -12.55 -14.06 -8.73
C PHE A 74 -12.24 -13.87 -10.21
N LYS A 75 -12.04 -14.96 -10.97
CA LYS A 75 -11.83 -14.88 -12.41
C LYS A 75 -13.02 -14.26 -13.13
N MET A 76 -14.24 -14.63 -12.75
CA MET A 76 -15.47 -14.07 -13.34
C MET A 76 -15.68 -12.61 -12.95
N ALA A 77 -15.26 -12.20 -11.75
CA ALA A 77 -15.42 -10.85 -11.27
C ALA A 77 -14.44 -9.84 -11.91
N THR A 78 -13.35 -10.32 -12.54
CA THR A 78 -12.28 -9.45 -13.10
C THR A 78 -12.80 -8.30 -13.96
N PRO A 79 -13.64 -8.49 -15.00
CA PRO A 79 -14.09 -7.39 -15.85
C PRO A 79 -14.94 -6.37 -15.08
N PHE A 80 -15.76 -6.84 -14.13
CA PHE A 80 -16.60 -5.97 -13.32
C PHE A 80 -15.78 -5.13 -12.35
N VAL A 81 -14.78 -5.73 -11.69
CA VAL A 81 -13.90 -5.03 -10.75
C VAL A 81 -13.01 -4.03 -11.48
N LEU A 82 -12.53 -4.36 -12.70
CA LEU A 82 -11.80 -3.41 -13.55
C LEU A 82 -12.67 -2.24 -13.98
N LEU A 83 -13.88 -2.49 -14.45
CA LEU A 83 -14.82 -1.43 -14.83
C LEU A 83 -15.14 -0.52 -13.64
N PHE A 84 -15.42 -1.11 -12.48
CA PHE A 84 -15.66 -0.39 -11.25
C PHE A 84 -14.45 0.48 -10.85
N ALA A 85 -13.23 -0.06 -10.96
CA ALA A 85 -12.01 0.69 -10.69
C ALA A 85 -11.85 1.89 -11.64
N VAL A 86 -12.06 1.72 -12.93
CA VAL A 86 -11.98 2.83 -13.91
C VAL A 86 -13.03 3.89 -13.62
N VAL A 87 -14.29 3.49 -13.39
CA VAL A 87 -15.38 4.43 -13.10
C VAL A 87 -15.11 5.22 -11.82
N THR A 88 -14.66 4.57 -10.75
CA THR A 88 -14.37 5.24 -9.47
C THR A 88 -13.14 6.14 -9.54
N LEU A 89 -12.10 5.76 -10.31
CA LEU A 89 -10.94 6.62 -10.56
C LEU A 89 -11.33 7.86 -11.38
N LEU A 90 -12.15 7.71 -12.43
CA LEU A 90 -12.67 8.84 -13.19
C LEU A 90 -13.55 9.75 -12.32
N TRP A 91 -14.37 9.17 -11.46
CA TRP A 91 -15.17 9.95 -10.51
C TRP A 91 -14.30 10.81 -9.60
N VAL A 92 -13.23 10.24 -9.03
CA VAL A 92 -12.30 11.00 -8.18
C VAL A 92 -11.59 12.09 -8.96
N ALA A 93 -11.19 11.83 -10.19
CA ALA A 93 -10.54 12.83 -11.04
C ALA A 93 -11.44 14.05 -11.31
N ILE A 94 -12.77 13.85 -11.35
CA ILE A 94 -13.76 14.90 -11.64
C ILE A 94 -14.29 15.54 -10.34
N ALA A 95 -14.68 14.74 -9.35
CA ALA A 95 -15.46 15.17 -8.18
C ALA A 95 -14.89 14.67 -6.84
N GLY A 96 -13.61 14.27 -6.79
CA GLY A 96 -12.98 13.76 -5.57
C GLY A 96 -12.81 14.83 -4.48
N ALA A 97 -12.90 14.41 -3.21
CA ALA A 97 -12.58 15.27 -2.08
C ALA A 97 -11.09 15.56 -2.04
N SER A 98 -10.73 16.83 -1.96
CA SER A 98 -9.34 17.27 -1.83
C SER A 98 -8.87 17.12 -0.38
N THR A 99 -7.77 16.40 -0.20
CA THR A 99 -7.06 16.33 1.08
C THR A 99 -5.58 16.56 0.80
N ASN A 100 -4.99 17.57 1.45
CA ASN A 100 -3.60 18.00 1.22
C ASN A 100 -3.29 18.31 -0.26
N GLY A 101 -4.19 19.01 -0.95
CA GLY A 101 -4.04 19.41 -2.35
C GLY A 101 -4.21 18.28 -3.38
N ALA A 102 -4.60 17.08 -2.95
CA ALA A 102 -4.85 15.94 -3.83
C ALA A 102 -6.26 15.40 -3.68
N GLN A 103 -6.97 15.28 -4.79
CA GLN A 103 -8.27 14.60 -4.84
C GLN A 103 -8.01 13.09 -4.88
N ARG A 104 -8.17 12.39 -3.75
CA ARG A 104 -7.86 10.95 -3.64
C ARG A 104 -8.98 10.15 -3.01
N TRP A 105 -9.95 10.83 -2.39
CA TRP A 105 -10.95 10.20 -1.55
C TRP A 105 -12.36 10.44 -2.07
N ILE A 106 -13.16 9.39 -2.04
CA ILE A 106 -14.62 9.48 -2.14
C ILE A 106 -15.16 9.37 -0.72
N VAL A 107 -15.97 10.31 -0.29
CA VAL A 107 -16.68 10.22 0.99
C VAL A 107 -18.02 9.56 0.73
N LEU A 108 -18.20 8.32 1.18
CA LEU A 108 -19.44 7.57 1.06
C LEU A 108 -19.93 7.17 2.46
N PHE A 109 -21.12 7.60 2.85
CA PHE A 109 -21.71 7.31 4.18
C PHE A 109 -20.78 7.63 5.36
N GLY A 110 -19.99 8.70 5.28
CA GLY A 110 -19.04 9.09 6.33
C GLY A 110 -17.73 8.29 6.36
N LEU A 111 -17.55 7.32 5.45
CA LEU A 111 -16.31 6.59 5.27
C LEU A 111 -15.54 7.17 4.09
N GLN A 112 -14.26 7.44 4.29
CA GLN A 112 -13.36 7.85 3.23
C GLN A 112 -12.86 6.61 2.49
N PHE A 113 -13.18 6.53 1.21
CA PHE A 113 -12.82 5.44 0.34
C PHE A 113 -11.82 5.91 -0.71
N GLN A 114 -10.73 5.16 -0.90
CA GLN A 114 -9.70 5.45 -1.88
C GLN A 114 -9.81 4.47 -3.06
N PRO A 115 -10.25 4.90 -4.25
CA PRO A 115 -10.42 4.03 -5.41
C PRO A 115 -9.15 3.36 -5.91
N SER A 116 -7.99 4.01 -5.78
CA SER A 116 -6.72 3.44 -6.21
C SER A 116 -6.35 2.15 -5.43
N GLU A 117 -6.86 1.97 -4.21
CA GLU A 117 -6.66 0.70 -3.46
C GLU A 117 -7.35 -0.47 -4.16
N ILE A 118 -8.62 -0.30 -4.59
CA ILE A 118 -9.31 -1.33 -5.39
C ILE A 118 -8.66 -1.51 -6.75
N ALA A 119 -8.26 -0.42 -7.40
CA ALA A 119 -7.63 -0.48 -8.70
C ALA A 119 -6.34 -1.31 -8.69
N LYS A 120 -5.54 -1.23 -7.62
CA LYS A 120 -4.35 -2.09 -7.45
C LYS A 120 -4.71 -3.57 -7.47
N GLY A 121 -5.71 -3.97 -6.68
CA GLY A 121 -6.18 -5.36 -6.65
C GLY A 121 -6.81 -5.82 -7.97
N ALA A 122 -7.59 -4.95 -8.62
CA ALA A 122 -8.17 -5.21 -9.95
C ALA A 122 -7.08 -5.48 -11.00
N MET A 123 -6.01 -4.69 -10.99
CA MET A 123 -4.88 -4.84 -11.89
C MET A 123 -4.09 -6.14 -11.65
N VAL A 124 -3.87 -6.50 -10.38
CA VAL A 124 -3.27 -7.79 -10.01
C VAL A 124 -4.13 -8.95 -10.52
N LEU A 125 -5.44 -8.86 -10.32
CA LEU A 125 -6.41 -9.87 -10.76
C LEU A 125 -6.41 -10.02 -12.28
N ALA A 126 -6.45 -8.92 -13.02
CA ALA A 126 -6.40 -8.90 -14.48
C ALA A 126 -5.07 -9.46 -15.03
N THR A 127 -3.95 -9.03 -14.45
CA THR A 127 -2.61 -9.51 -14.83
C THR A 127 -2.49 -11.02 -14.60
N ALA A 128 -2.96 -11.52 -13.45
CA ALA A 128 -2.98 -12.94 -13.15
C ALA A 128 -3.85 -13.74 -14.17
N GLN A 129 -4.99 -13.18 -14.56
CA GLN A 129 -5.88 -13.81 -15.55
C GLN A 129 -5.24 -13.87 -16.95
N ILE A 130 -4.63 -12.76 -17.41
CA ILE A 130 -3.95 -12.69 -18.71
C ILE A 130 -2.77 -13.65 -18.74
N LEU A 131 -1.88 -13.61 -17.73
CA LEU A 131 -0.74 -14.53 -17.63
C LEU A 131 -1.19 -15.99 -17.62
N SER A 132 -2.22 -16.32 -16.85
CA SER A 132 -2.75 -17.69 -16.78
C SER A 132 -3.36 -18.16 -18.09
N ALA A 133 -4.05 -17.29 -18.83
CA ALA A 133 -4.71 -17.63 -20.09
C ALA A 133 -3.71 -17.86 -21.25
N LEU A 134 -2.58 -17.17 -21.20
CA LEU A 134 -1.56 -17.18 -22.26
C LEU A 134 -0.27 -17.89 -21.81
N GLN A 135 -0.34 -18.71 -20.78
CA GLN A 135 0.78 -19.50 -20.30
C GLN A 135 1.02 -20.71 -21.21
N THR A 136 2.26 -20.88 -21.66
CA THR A 136 2.74 -22.02 -22.41
C THR A 136 3.80 -22.79 -21.60
N GLU A 137 4.25 -23.95 -22.08
CA GLU A 137 5.32 -24.71 -21.40
C GLU A 137 6.62 -23.95 -21.24
N LYS A 138 6.93 -23.04 -22.19
CA LYS A 138 8.16 -22.22 -22.18
C LYS A 138 8.02 -20.90 -21.43
N GLY A 139 6.83 -20.53 -20.98
CA GLY A 139 6.52 -19.25 -20.34
C GLY A 139 5.29 -18.59 -20.96
N ALA A 140 5.04 -17.32 -20.64
CA ALA A 140 3.94 -16.58 -21.21
C ALA A 140 4.16 -16.25 -22.69
N ASP A 141 3.09 -16.33 -23.49
CA ASP A 141 3.11 -15.91 -24.89
C ASP A 141 3.43 -14.40 -25.00
N LYS A 142 4.01 -13.98 -26.13
CA LYS A 142 4.31 -12.57 -26.44
C LYS A 142 3.08 -11.67 -26.40
N LEU A 143 1.89 -12.23 -26.64
CA LEU A 143 0.62 -11.52 -26.57
C LEU A 143 0.24 -11.13 -25.13
N ALA A 144 0.67 -11.90 -24.13
CA ALA A 144 0.40 -11.58 -22.73
C ALA A 144 0.92 -10.18 -22.36
N PHE A 145 2.12 -9.84 -22.79
CA PHE A 145 2.70 -8.53 -22.62
C PHE A 145 1.82 -7.40 -23.17
N ARG A 146 1.33 -7.55 -24.41
CA ARG A 146 0.47 -6.56 -25.06
C ARG A 146 -0.84 -6.35 -24.32
N TYR A 147 -1.51 -7.45 -23.93
CA TYR A 147 -2.78 -7.37 -23.20
C TYR A 147 -2.61 -6.75 -21.81
N ILE A 148 -1.51 -7.06 -21.09
CA ILE A 148 -1.22 -6.42 -19.81
C ILE A 148 -1.04 -4.92 -20.00
N LEU A 149 -0.27 -4.48 -21.00
CA LEU A 149 -0.09 -3.06 -21.29
C LEU A 149 -1.42 -2.38 -21.70
N MET A 150 -2.27 -3.05 -22.47
CA MET A 150 -3.60 -2.52 -22.82
C MET A 150 -4.48 -2.26 -21.60
N VAL A 151 -4.41 -3.13 -20.58
CA VAL A 151 -5.15 -2.92 -19.32
C VAL A 151 -4.48 -1.87 -18.43
N CYS A 152 -3.14 -1.77 -18.46
CA CYS A 152 -2.41 -0.73 -17.73
C CYS A 152 -2.69 0.68 -18.27
N LEU A 153 -2.85 0.83 -19.57
CA LEU A 153 -2.96 2.11 -20.24
C LEU A 153 -4.08 3.03 -19.71
N PRO A 154 -5.31 2.56 -19.45
CA PRO A 154 -6.36 3.42 -18.89
C PRO A 154 -6.24 3.64 -17.38
N ILE A 155 -5.65 2.72 -16.62
CA ILE A 155 -5.69 2.73 -15.15
C ILE A 155 -4.46 3.42 -14.55
N VAL A 156 -3.26 3.09 -15.05
CA VAL A 156 -2.01 3.62 -14.49
C VAL A 156 -1.93 5.15 -14.59
N PRO A 157 -2.25 5.80 -15.73
CA PRO A 157 -2.25 7.27 -15.82
C PRO A 157 -3.26 7.93 -14.88
N LEU A 158 -4.45 7.34 -14.70
CA LEU A 158 -5.45 7.88 -13.76
C LEU A 158 -4.92 7.85 -12.31
N ILE A 159 -4.29 6.74 -11.91
CA ILE A 159 -3.66 6.64 -10.58
C ILE A 159 -2.48 7.61 -10.48
N MET A 160 -1.70 7.79 -11.54
CA MET A 160 -0.51 8.65 -11.58
C MET A 160 -0.87 10.12 -11.31
N VAL A 161 -1.97 10.61 -11.87
CA VAL A 161 -2.48 11.95 -11.60
C VAL A 161 -2.83 12.15 -10.13
N GLU A 162 -3.40 11.15 -9.47
CA GLU A 162 -3.74 11.19 -8.05
C GLU A 162 -2.51 10.99 -7.15
N ASN A 163 -1.71 9.96 -7.45
CA ASN A 163 -0.57 9.54 -6.64
C ASN A 163 0.47 8.80 -7.47
N LEU A 164 1.55 9.51 -7.85
CA LEU A 164 2.67 8.96 -8.61
C LEU A 164 3.28 7.72 -7.94
N SER A 165 3.44 7.77 -6.61
CA SER A 165 4.07 6.67 -5.86
C SER A 165 3.23 5.40 -5.90
N THR A 166 1.90 5.51 -5.85
CA THR A 166 0.98 4.36 -6.00
C THR A 166 1.07 3.79 -7.41
N ALA A 167 1.14 4.64 -8.43
CA ALA A 167 1.30 4.20 -9.81
C ALA A 167 2.64 3.47 -10.03
N MET A 168 3.74 4.01 -9.50
CA MET A 168 5.07 3.37 -9.58
C MET A 168 5.09 2.02 -8.87
N LEU A 169 4.53 1.94 -7.67
CA LEU A 169 4.40 0.70 -6.91
C LEU A 169 3.59 -0.35 -7.70
N LEU A 170 2.46 0.04 -8.27
CA LEU A 170 1.64 -0.85 -9.10
C LEU A 170 2.40 -1.35 -10.33
N CYS A 171 3.09 -0.47 -11.05
CA CYS A 171 3.93 -0.83 -12.19
C CYS A 171 5.02 -1.83 -11.81
N LEU A 172 5.68 -1.63 -10.65
CA LEU A 172 6.69 -2.55 -10.14
C LEU A 172 6.09 -3.93 -9.84
N VAL A 173 4.92 -3.99 -9.19
CA VAL A 173 4.23 -5.26 -8.89
C VAL A 173 3.84 -5.99 -10.18
N ILE A 174 3.27 -5.28 -11.16
CA ILE A 174 2.92 -5.87 -12.47
C ILE A 174 4.18 -6.37 -13.20
N PHE A 175 5.26 -5.61 -13.15
CA PHE A 175 6.55 -6.04 -13.70
C PHE A 175 7.07 -7.33 -13.04
N MET A 176 7.02 -7.41 -11.71
CA MET A 176 7.38 -8.63 -10.98
C MET A 176 6.46 -9.81 -11.33
N MET A 177 5.15 -9.58 -11.52
CA MET A 177 4.23 -10.61 -11.97
C MET A 177 4.57 -11.10 -13.39
N MET A 178 4.95 -10.20 -14.30
CA MET A 178 5.40 -10.57 -15.65
C MET A 178 6.69 -11.40 -15.61
N LEU A 179 7.63 -11.08 -14.71
CA LEU A 179 8.83 -11.88 -14.47
C LEU A 179 8.47 -13.29 -13.98
N LEU A 180 7.56 -13.42 -13.01
CA LEU A 180 7.07 -14.70 -12.52
C LEU A 180 6.35 -15.51 -13.61
N GLY A 181 5.59 -14.83 -14.48
CA GLY A 181 4.92 -15.44 -15.63
C GLY A 181 5.87 -15.83 -16.76
N ARG A 182 7.18 -15.56 -16.63
CA ARG A 182 8.20 -15.81 -17.67
C ARG A 182 7.85 -15.14 -19.00
N VAL A 183 7.41 -13.90 -18.97
CA VAL A 183 7.25 -13.09 -20.18
C VAL A 183 8.63 -12.92 -20.84
N PRO A 184 8.72 -12.93 -22.18
CA PRO A 184 10.00 -12.87 -22.89
C PRO A 184 10.91 -11.72 -22.42
N ALA A 185 12.14 -12.02 -22.02
CA ALA A 185 13.08 -11.08 -21.43
C ALA A 185 13.35 -9.85 -22.33
N ARG A 186 13.29 -10.03 -23.68
CA ARG A 186 13.43 -8.90 -24.61
C ARG A 186 12.33 -7.85 -24.44
N GLN A 187 11.07 -8.29 -24.20
CA GLN A 187 9.95 -7.37 -23.99
C GLN A 187 10.05 -6.66 -22.63
N LEU A 188 10.46 -7.40 -21.60
CA LEU A 188 10.67 -6.85 -20.25
C LEU A 188 11.83 -5.86 -20.23
N GLY A 189 12.95 -6.18 -20.93
CA GLY A 189 14.08 -5.26 -21.06
C GLY A 189 13.72 -3.98 -21.81
N ALA A 190 12.94 -4.09 -22.90
CA ALA A 190 12.44 -2.94 -23.63
C ALA A 190 11.51 -2.07 -22.75
N LEU A 191 10.60 -2.70 -21.99
CA LEU A 191 9.72 -1.99 -21.05
C LEU A 191 10.53 -1.25 -19.98
N LEU A 192 11.53 -1.92 -19.39
CA LEU A 192 12.39 -1.31 -18.38
C LEU A 192 13.13 -0.09 -18.97
N GLY A 193 13.67 -0.21 -20.18
CA GLY A 193 14.32 0.92 -20.88
C GLY A 193 13.36 2.09 -21.11
N VAL A 194 12.14 1.81 -21.56
CA VAL A 194 11.11 2.85 -21.75
C VAL A 194 10.72 3.50 -20.42
N VAL A 195 10.54 2.72 -19.35
CA VAL A 195 10.19 3.25 -18.01
C VAL A 195 11.33 4.13 -17.47
N VAL A 196 12.60 3.68 -17.57
CA VAL A 196 13.75 4.47 -17.13
C VAL A 196 13.84 5.78 -17.91
N LEU A 197 13.65 5.73 -19.24
CA LEU A 197 13.65 6.94 -20.08
C LEU A 197 12.49 7.88 -19.69
N ALA A 198 11.28 7.34 -19.47
CA ALA A 198 10.12 8.13 -19.08
C ALA A 198 10.31 8.79 -17.71
N VAL A 199 10.89 8.08 -16.75
CA VAL A 199 11.22 8.62 -15.41
C VAL A 199 12.28 9.72 -15.53
N ALA A 200 13.32 9.51 -16.33
CA ALA A 200 14.35 10.52 -16.58
C ALA A 200 13.76 11.79 -17.21
N LEU A 201 12.91 11.64 -18.23
CA LEU A 201 12.20 12.76 -18.85
C LEU A 201 11.28 13.47 -17.86
N LEU A 202 10.53 12.71 -17.05
CA LEU A 202 9.66 13.28 -16.01
C LEU A 202 10.47 14.11 -15.01
N VAL A 203 11.59 13.59 -14.52
CA VAL A 203 12.47 14.32 -13.59
C VAL A 203 13.02 15.58 -14.26
N CYS A 204 13.47 15.50 -15.51
CA CYS A 204 13.89 16.69 -16.27
C CYS A 204 12.77 17.72 -16.40
N CYS A 205 11.56 17.31 -16.74
CA CYS A 205 10.40 18.20 -16.83
C CYS A 205 10.06 18.84 -15.49
N VAL A 206 10.05 18.05 -14.40
CA VAL A 206 9.78 18.55 -13.05
C VAL A 206 10.84 19.57 -12.62
N MET A 207 12.12 19.31 -12.91
CA MET A 207 13.21 20.25 -12.58
C MET A 207 13.15 21.51 -13.44
N ALA A 208 12.73 21.41 -14.70
CA ALA A 208 12.68 22.55 -15.64
C ALA A 208 11.45 23.45 -15.44
N PHE A 209 10.28 22.86 -15.17
CA PHE A 209 9.00 23.56 -15.12
C PHE A 209 8.40 23.70 -13.73
N GLY A 210 8.88 22.95 -12.73
CA GLY A 210 8.42 23.09 -11.35
C GLY A 210 8.95 24.38 -10.73
N THR A 211 8.11 25.08 -9.97
CA THR A 211 8.47 26.28 -9.20
C THR A 211 8.70 25.94 -7.74
N ASP A 212 9.56 26.69 -7.06
CA ASP A 212 9.88 26.48 -5.64
C ASP A 212 8.93 27.27 -4.71
N GLU A 213 7.69 27.54 -5.12
CA GLU A 213 6.72 28.39 -4.41
C GLU A 213 6.36 27.89 -3.00
N GLU A 214 6.48 26.60 -2.71
CA GLU A 214 6.26 26.07 -1.35
C GLU A 214 7.31 26.56 -0.32
N ALA A 215 8.48 27.01 -0.76
CA ALA A 215 9.51 27.55 0.12
C ALA A 215 9.21 28.99 0.63
N GLN A 216 8.19 29.65 0.09
CA GLN A 216 7.87 31.07 0.40
C GLN A 216 6.59 31.28 1.21
N LYS A 217 5.87 30.24 1.63
CA LYS A 217 4.71 30.44 2.50
C LYS A 217 5.20 30.77 3.92
N PRO A 218 4.94 32.00 4.43
CA PRO A 218 5.33 32.36 5.78
C PRO A 218 4.60 31.48 6.80
N ALA A 219 5.33 31.01 7.81
CA ALA A 219 4.85 30.12 8.88
C ALA A 219 3.70 30.70 9.74
N ASN A 220 3.22 31.90 9.45
CA ASN A 220 2.25 32.67 10.25
C ASN A 220 0.86 32.80 9.64
N GLN A 221 0.48 31.93 8.67
CA GLN A 221 -0.92 31.93 8.23
C GLN A 221 -1.81 31.21 9.24
N THR A 222 -2.69 31.96 9.89
CA THR A 222 -3.69 31.49 10.85
C THR A 222 -4.59 30.45 10.21
N LEU A 223 -4.96 29.40 10.96
CA LEU A 223 -5.83 28.29 10.53
C LEU A 223 -7.13 28.72 9.84
N THR A 224 -7.57 29.95 10.08
CA THR A 224 -8.77 30.58 9.47
C THR A 224 -8.56 30.96 8.01
N GLU A 225 -7.36 31.39 7.60
CA GLU A 225 -7.04 31.73 6.21
C GLU A 225 -6.89 30.48 5.35
N GLN A 226 -6.32 29.40 5.91
CA GLN A 226 -6.21 28.11 5.21
C GLN A 226 -7.61 27.51 4.88
N THR A 227 -8.60 27.75 5.74
CA THR A 227 -9.98 27.26 5.52
C THR A 227 -10.72 28.10 4.46
N ILE A 228 -10.37 29.37 4.28
CA ILE A 228 -10.98 30.27 3.31
C ILE A 228 -10.36 30.07 1.91
N GLU A 229 -9.04 29.83 1.81
CA GLU A 229 -8.36 29.50 0.54
C GLU A 229 -8.79 28.16 -0.03
N GLN A 230 -9.07 27.15 0.80
CA GLN A 230 -9.60 25.84 0.36
C GLN A 230 -10.99 25.92 -0.29
N LYS A 231 -11.72 27.03 -0.13
CA LYS A 231 -13.10 27.20 -0.63
C LYS A 231 -13.19 27.94 -1.98
N LYS A 232 -12.09 28.42 -2.52
CA LYS A 232 -12.04 29.17 -3.77
C LYS A 232 -10.89 28.67 -4.64
N GLU A 233 -11.12 27.67 -5.48
CA GLU A 233 -10.44 27.55 -6.77
C GLU A 233 -10.91 26.27 -7.49
N ASP A 234 -11.83 26.45 -8.43
CA ASP A 234 -12.01 25.56 -9.58
C ASP A 234 -10.77 25.70 -10.49
N LYS A 235 -9.65 25.11 -10.07
CA LYS A 235 -8.44 25.05 -10.89
C LYS A 235 -8.69 24.17 -12.10
N SER A 236 -8.30 24.64 -13.28
CA SER A 236 -8.39 23.85 -14.51
C SER A 236 -7.59 22.54 -14.36
N ALA A 237 -7.94 21.49 -15.10
CA ALA A 237 -7.23 20.21 -15.04
C ALA A 237 -5.72 20.37 -15.33
N VAL A 238 -5.35 21.34 -16.15
CA VAL A 238 -3.97 21.66 -16.52
C VAL A 238 -3.22 22.29 -15.33
N GLU A 239 -3.82 23.26 -14.63
CA GLU A 239 -3.22 23.87 -13.43
C GLU A 239 -3.02 22.88 -12.32
N ARG A 240 -3.92 21.89 -12.17
CA ARG A 240 -3.76 20.79 -11.21
C ARG A 240 -2.53 19.93 -11.51
N VAL A 241 -2.22 19.65 -12.77
CA VAL A 241 -1.04 18.90 -13.19
C VAL A 241 0.23 19.70 -12.90
N PHE A 242 0.27 21.00 -13.20
CA PHE A 242 1.44 21.85 -12.91
C PHE A 242 1.71 21.97 -11.40
N HIS A 243 0.69 22.15 -10.58
CA HIS A 243 0.84 22.13 -9.11
C HIS A 243 1.41 20.80 -8.58
N ARG A 244 1.24 19.69 -9.32
CA ARG A 244 1.87 18.42 -8.98
C ARG A 244 3.37 18.42 -9.25
N PHE A 245 3.81 19.10 -10.30
CA PHE A 245 5.26 19.23 -10.57
C PHE A 245 5.96 19.98 -9.44
N ASP A 246 5.33 21.02 -8.89
CA ASP A 246 5.87 21.77 -7.75
C ASP A 246 6.00 20.87 -6.52
N THR A 247 4.97 20.08 -6.21
CA THR A 247 4.99 19.12 -5.10
C THR A 247 6.08 18.04 -5.31
N TRP A 248 6.27 17.54 -6.51
CA TRP A 248 7.30 16.54 -6.81
C TRP A 248 8.69 17.14 -6.75
N LYS A 249 8.89 18.36 -7.27
CA LYS A 249 10.15 19.09 -7.18
C LYS A 249 10.54 19.33 -5.74
N SER A 250 9.61 19.83 -4.91
CA SER A 250 9.84 20.05 -3.49
C SER A 250 10.28 18.76 -2.78
N ARG A 251 9.62 17.62 -3.04
CA ARG A 251 10.00 16.33 -2.44
C ARG A 251 11.39 15.84 -2.87
N ILE A 252 11.73 16.01 -4.15
CA ILE A 252 13.05 15.63 -4.68
C ILE A 252 14.12 16.53 -4.08
N ASN A 253 13.90 17.84 -4.07
CA ASN A 253 14.85 18.81 -3.50
C ASN A 253 15.06 18.58 -2.01
N LYS A 254 13.98 18.38 -1.24
CA LYS A 254 14.06 18.04 0.18
C LYS A 254 14.84 16.75 0.43
N PHE A 255 14.62 15.72 -0.39
CA PHE A 255 15.33 14.46 -0.27
C PHE A 255 16.83 14.61 -0.56
N LEU A 256 17.21 15.40 -1.59
CA LEU A 256 18.61 15.64 -1.96
C LEU A 256 19.31 16.55 -0.94
N ALA A 257 18.65 17.65 -0.52
CA ALA A 257 19.21 18.60 0.43
C ALA A 257 19.46 17.97 1.81
N HIS A 258 18.57 17.03 2.23
CA HIS A 258 18.68 16.40 3.56
C HIS A 258 19.91 15.49 3.73
N LYS A 259 20.53 15.04 2.63
CA LYS A 259 21.75 14.23 2.68
C LYS A 259 23.00 15.01 3.03
N ASP A 260 22.99 16.32 2.82
CA ASP A 260 24.17 17.19 2.97
C ASP A 260 24.13 18.09 4.18
N VAL A 261 23.03 18.10 4.96
CA VAL A 261 22.87 18.96 6.13
C VAL A 261 23.28 18.21 7.39
N ALA A 262 24.21 18.81 8.16
CA ALA A 262 24.60 18.27 9.46
C ALA A 262 23.39 18.25 10.42
N PRO A 263 23.25 17.24 11.32
CA PRO A 263 22.08 17.13 12.22
C PRO A 263 21.75 18.37 13.04
N LYS A 264 22.75 19.18 13.35
CA LYS A 264 22.62 20.44 14.10
C LYS A 264 22.05 21.61 13.30
N ASP A 265 22.11 21.51 11.96
CA ASP A 265 21.71 22.58 11.04
C ASP A 265 20.36 22.26 10.34
N VAL A 266 19.69 21.15 10.74
CA VAL A 266 18.39 20.75 10.22
C VAL A 266 17.32 21.72 10.70
N ASP A 267 16.59 22.34 9.76
CA ASP A 267 15.45 23.21 10.06
C ASP A 267 14.22 22.38 10.43
N LEU A 268 13.99 22.26 11.74
CA LEU A 268 12.88 21.47 12.29
C LEU A 268 11.50 22.01 11.90
N ASP A 269 11.39 23.28 11.50
CA ASP A 269 10.10 23.87 11.07
C ASP A 269 9.77 23.50 9.62
N LYS A 270 10.78 23.39 8.74
CA LYS A 270 10.59 23.10 7.32
C LYS A 270 10.50 21.61 7.00
N ASP A 271 11.28 20.77 7.71
CA ASP A 271 11.41 19.34 7.46
C ASP A 271 10.99 18.46 8.66
N ALA A 272 10.14 19.02 9.53
CA ALA A 272 9.71 18.42 10.79
C ALA A 272 9.44 16.91 10.73
N GLN A 273 8.71 16.44 9.72
CA GLN A 273 8.33 15.02 9.64
C GLN A 273 9.52 14.08 9.47
N VAL A 274 10.44 14.42 8.57
CA VAL A 274 11.60 13.57 8.27
C VAL A 274 12.64 13.71 9.38
N ALA A 275 12.83 14.94 9.90
CA ALA A 275 13.76 15.20 10.99
C ALA A 275 13.37 14.44 12.26
N HIS A 276 12.12 14.54 12.69
CA HIS A 276 11.62 13.80 13.86
C HIS A 276 11.61 12.28 13.65
N ALA A 277 11.32 11.79 12.45
CA ALA A 277 11.46 10.37 12.14
C ALA A 277 12.92 9.89 12.28
N ASN A 278 13.88 10.68 11.83
CA ASN A 278 15.31 10.37 11.97
C ASN A 278 15.75 10.42 13.45
N ILE A 279 15.24 11.38 14.24
CA ILE A 279 15.50 11.48 15.68
C ILE A 279 14.92 10.23 16.38
N ALA A 280 13.67 9.84 16.06
CA ALA A 280 13.04 8.64 16.59
C ALA A 280 13.91 7.38 16.35
N ILE A 281 14.45 7.24 15.13
CA ILE A 281 15.35 6.13 14.77
C ILE A 281 16.69 6.24 15.52
N ALA A 282 17.29 7.43 15.56
CA ALA A 282 18.60 7.64 16.18
C ALA A 282 18.57 7.47 17.71
N THR A 283 17.48 7.83 18.36
CA THR A 283 17.27 7.66 19.80
C THR A 283 16.79 6.26 20.21
N SER A 284 16.46 5.41 19.22
CA SER A 284 16.04 4.04 19.47
C SER A 284 17.23 3.19 19.95
N ASN A 285 16.93 2.27 20.87
CA ASN A 285 17.86 1.23 21.31
C ASN A 285 17.52 -0.11 20.64
N ILE A 286 18.31 -1.16 20.94
CA ILE A 286 18.04 -2.51 20.42
C ILE A 286 16.63 -2.99 20.82
N MET A 287 16.20 -2.71 22.06
CA MET A 287 14.89 -3.10 22.60
C MET A 287 13.82 -2.00 22.51
N GLY A 288 14.18 -0.77 22.12
CA GLY A 288 13.30 0.38 22.09
C GLY A 288 13.00 1.00 23.46
N LYS A 289 12.20 2.09 23.45
CA LYS A 289 11.75 2.79 24.67
C LYS A 289 10.55 2.11 25.34
N GLY A 290 9.97 1.11 24.72
CA GLY A 290 8.73 0.42 25.11
C GLY A 290 7.48 1.01 24.45
N PRO A 291 6.43 0.19 24.23
CA PRO A 291 5.18 0.64 23.63
C PRO A 291 4.55 1.80 24.40
N GLY A 292 4.15 2.85 23.71
CA GLY A 292 3.54 4.04 24.31
C GLY A 292 4.52 5.09 24.80
N ASN A 293 5.83 4.86 24.74
CA ASN A 293 6.87 5.73 25.26
C ASN A 293 7.64 6.50 24.16
N SER A 294 7.11 6.55 22.94
CA SER A 294 7.70 7.38 21.89
C SER A 294 7.60 8.86 22.26
N GLU A 295 8.70 9.58 22.16
CA GLU A 295 8.78 11.03 22.36
C GLU A 295 8.47 11.77 21.05
N GLU A 296 8.90 11.19 19.92
CA GLU A 296 8.82 11.83 18.61
C GLU A 296 7.43 11.71 17.94
N ARG A 297 6.57 10.80 18.40
CA ARG A 297 5.22 10.58 17.84
C ARG A 297 4.36 11.86 17.84
N ASP A 298 4.54 12.72 18.82
CA ASP A 298 3.73 13.94 18.98
C ASP A 298 4.18 15.07 18.05
N PHE A 299 5.37 14.98 17.50
CA PHE A 299 5.96 15.95 16.57
C PHE A 299 5.84 15.52 15.10
N VAL A 300 5.69 14.23 14.81
CA VAL A 300 5.51 13.74 13.44
C VAL A 300 4.05 13.84 13.02
N SER A 301 3.70 14.78 12.14
CA SER A 301 2.31 15.10 11.77
C SER A 301 1.54 13.94 11.11
N GLN A 302 2.23 12.92 10.57
CA GLN A 302 1.66 11.71 9.97
C GLN A 302 2.25 10.44 10.62
N ALA A 303 2.58 10.49 11.91
CA ALA A 303 3.19 9.38 12.67
C ALA A 303 2.40 8.07 12.53
N PHE A 304 1.06 8.14 12.57
CA PHE A 304 0.17 6.99 12.48
C PHE A 304 -0.10 6.50 11.04
N SER A 305 0.43 7.16 10.02
CA SER A 305 0.21 6.81 8.60
C SER A 305 1.51 6.43 7.91
N ASP A 306 2.28 7.41 7.48
CA ASP A 306 3.40 7.21 6.56
C ASP A 306 4.71 6.91 7.29
N PHE A 307 4.88 7.39 8.52
CA PHE A 307 6.09 7.25 9.33
C PHE A 307 5.93 6.28 10.51
N ILE A 308 4.85 5.48 10.54
CA ILE A 308 4.59 4.56 11.66
C ILE A 308 5.75 3.59 11.90
N TYR A 309 6.51 3.23 10.86
CA TYR A 309 7.66 2.35 11.00
C TYR A 309 8.81 2.99 11.79
N ALA A 310 8.99 4.33 11.71
CA ALA A 310 9.96 5.04 12.55
C ALA A 310 9.55 5.01 14.02
N ILE A 311 8.25 5.13 14.32
CA ILE A 311 7.71 5.00 15.67
C ILE A 311 7.88 3.57 16.20
N ILE A 312 7.64 2.54 15.37
CA ILE A 312 7.91 1.14 15.73
C ILE A 312 9.39 0.95 16.09
N ILE A 313 10.32 1.55 15.33
CA ILE A 313 11.75 1.49 15.66
C ILE A 313 12.01 2.16 17.00
N GLU A 314 11.42 3.33 17.30
CA GLU A 314 11.60 4.01 18.57
C GLU A 314 11.03 3.22 19.77
N GLU A 315 9.80 2.70 19.64
CA GLU A 315 9.10 2.02 20.73
C GLU A 315 9.53 0.57 20.94
N MET A 316 9.65 -0.20 19.85
CA MET A 316 9.95 -1.64 19.90
C MET A 316 11.43 -1.96 19.57
N GLY A 317 12.22 -0.94 19.26
CA GLY A 317 13.62 -1.08 18.90
C GLY A 317 13.85 -1.74 17.55
N ILE A 318 15.12 -1.96 17.23
CA ILE A 318 15.55 -2.62 16.00
C ILE A 318 15.01 -4.07 15.95
N LEU A 319 14.89 -4.75 17.09
CA LEU A 319 14.33 -6.12 17.15
C LEU A 319 12.85 -6.13 16.74
N GLY A 320 12.04 -5.23 17.26
CA GLY A 320 10.60 -5.13 16.89
C GLY A 320 10.43 -4.77 15.43
N ALA A 321 11.16 -3.77 14.94
CA ALA A 321 11.15 -3.37 13.55
C ALA A 321 11.55 -4.49 12.60
N THR A 322 12.63 -5.22 12.93
CA THR A 322 13.07 -6.41 12.18
C THR A 322 12.00 -7.50 12.22
N GLY A 323 11.37 -7.72 13.39
CA GLY A 323 10.26 -8.66 13.54
C GLY A 323 9.09 -8.34 12.60
N VAL A 324 8.69 -7.06 12.53
CA VAL A 324 7.64 -6.61 11.59
C VAL A 324 8.05 -6.85 10.13
N ALA A 325 9.28 -6.50 9.75
CA ALA A 325 9.78 -6.76 8.40
C ALA A 325 9.77 -8.25 8.06
N MET A 326 10.19 -9.10 8.99
CA MET A 326 10.18 -10.56 8.84
C MET A 326 8.77 -11.12 8.66
N LEU A 327 7.74 -10.57 9.31
CA LEU A 327 6.35 -10.99 9.10
C LEU A 327 5.92 -10.82 7.62
N TYR A 328 6.28 -9.72 6.97
CA TYR A 328 6.00 -9.53 5.55
C TYR A 328 6.80 -10.49 4.66
N ILE A 329 8.06 -10.76 4.99
CA ILE A 329 8.89 -11.73 4.27
C ILE A 329 8.30 -13.14 4.41
N ILE A 330 7.85 -13.53 5.62
CA ILE A 330 7.17 -14.81 5.87
C ILE A 330 5.88 -14.90 5.05
N LEU A 331 5.10 -13.82 4.98
CA LEU A 331 3.88 -13.75 4.15
C LEU A 331 4.20 -14.07 2.69
N LEU A 332 5.21 -13.39 2.11
CA LEU A 332 5.62 -13.59 0.72
C LEU A 332 6.09 -15.02 0.48
N PHE A 333 7.02 -15.50 1.30
CA PHE A 333 7.57 -16.85 1.18
C PHE A 333 6.48 -17.93 1.31
N ARG A 334 5.57 -17.76 2.28
CA ARG A 334 4.48 -18.72 2.49
C ARG A 334 3.50 -18.73 1.33
N THR A 335 3.17 -17.56 0.80
CA THR A 335 2.32 -17.45 -0.40
C THR A 335 3.01 -18.07 -1.62
N GLY A 336 4.32 -17.91 -1.78
CA GLY A 336 5.10 -18.58 -2.82
C GLY A 336 5.01 -20.10 -2.73
N ARG A 337 5.10 -20.66 -1.52
CA ARG A 337 4.91 -22.11 -1.30
C ARG A 337 3.48 -22.58 -1.60
N ILE A 338 2.47 -21.74 -1.35
CA ILE A 338 1.09 -22.05 -1.72
C ILE A 338 0.93 -22.00 -3.24
N ALA A 339 1.47 -20.99 -3.89
CA ALA A 339 1.42 -20.83 -5.34
C ALA A 339 2.06 -22.01 -6.08
N SER A 340 3.20 -22.53 -5.58
CA SER A 340 3.87 -23.70 -6.16
C SER A 340 3.08 -25.02 -6.04
N ARG A 341 2.07 -25.07 -5.15
CA ARG A 341 1.19 -26.23 -4.97
C ARG A 341 -0.10 -26.14 -5.77
N CYS A 342 -0.35 -25.00 -6.42
CA CYS A 342 -1.52 -24.82 -7.26
C CYS A 342 -1.28 -25.47 -8.62
N GLU A 343 -2.23 -26.32 -9.09
CA GLU A 343 -2.18 -26.90 -10.44
C GLU A 343 -2.51 -25.88 -11.53
N ASN A 344 -3.44 -24.97 -11.22
CA ASN A 344 -3.88 -23.94 -12.14
C ASN A 344 -3.03 -22.69 -11.97
N ASN A 345 -2.60 -22.11 -13.07
CA ASN A 345 -1.76 -20.91 -13.08
C ASN A 345 -2.48 -19.67 -12.53
N PHE A 346 -3.81 -19.54 -12.73
CA PHE A 346 -4.55 -18.36 -12.28
C PHE A 346 -4.52 -18.17 -10.75
N PRO A 347 -4.90 -19.16 -9.92
CA PRO A 347 -4.78 -19.01 -8.47
C PRO A 347 -3.36 -18.73 -8.00
N ALA A 348 -2.36 -19.37 -8.64
CA ALA A 348 -0.95 -19.17 -8.29
C ALA A 348 -0.50 -17.74 -8.55
N PHE A 349 -0.72 -17.21 -9.76
CA PHE A 349 -0.37 -15.81 -10.08
C PHE A 349 -1.18 -14.81 -9.27
N PHE A 350 -2.45 -15.09 -9.02
CA PHE A 350 -3.32 -14.20 -8.26
C PHE A 350 -2.85 -14.07 -6.80
N ALA A 351 -2.65 -15.19 -6.10
CA ALA A 351 -2.16 -15.15 -4.72
C ALA A 351 -0.79 -14.49 -4.62
N MET A 352 0.13 -14.85 -5.53
CA MET A 352 1.48 -14.29 -5.56
C MET A 352 1.47 -12.78 -5.87
N GLY A 353 0.62 -12.34 -6.80
CA GLY A 353 0.47 -10.92 -7.14
C GLY A 353 -0.06 -10.09 -5.96
N LEU A 354 -1.05 -10.61 -5.21
CA LEU A 354 -1.55 -9.94 -4.01
C LEU A 354 -0.48 -9.89 -2.90
N ALA A 355 0.28 -10.95 -2.69
CA ALA A 355 1.36 -10.96 -1.72
C ALA A 355 2.48 -9.98 -2.11
N LEU A 356 2.87 -9.95 -3.38
CA LEU A 356 3.82 -8.97 -3.91
C LEU A 356 3.32 -7.54 -3.69
N LEU A 357 2.04 -7.26 -3.95
CA LEU A 357 1.44 -5.95 -3.74
C LEU A 357 1.58 -5.50 -2.28
N LEU A 358 1.18 -6.35 -1.32
CA LEU A 358 1.24 -6.04 0.10
C LEU A 358 2.69 -5.86 0.58
N VAL A 359 3.57 -6.78 0.21
CA VAL A 359 4.98 -6.77 0.68
C VAL A 359 5.75 -5.62 0.04
N THR A 360 5.57 -5.36 -1.24
CA THR A 360 6.24 -4.23 -1.91
C THR A 360 5.79 -2.90 -1.30
N GLN A 361 4.49 -2.74 -1.02
CA GLN A 361 3.98 -1.55 -0.34
C GLN A 361 4.58 -1.39 1.06
N ALA A 362 4.71 -2.48 1.82
CA ALA A 362 5.34 -2.47 3.14
C ALA A 362 6.82 -2.06 3.05
N LEU A 363 7.57 -2.66 2.14
CA LEU A 363 8.98 -2.32 1.92
C LEU A 363 9.16 -0.85 1.52
N PHE A 364 8.30 -0.33 0.65
CA PHE A 364 8.34 1.10 0.29
C PHE A 364 8.12 2.01 1.49
N ASN A 365 7.13 1.72 2.35
CA ASN A 365 6.91 2.49 3.58
C ASN A 365 8.12 2.43 4.51
N MET A 366 8.68 1.23 4.72
CA MET A 366 9.88 1.05 5.54
C MET A 366 11.08 1.84 5.00
N CYS A 367 11.31 1.80 3.67
CA CYS A 367 12.38 2.57 3.02
C CYS A 367 12.18 4.09 3.15
N VAL A 368 10.93 4.58 3.09
CA VAL A 368 10.60 5.99 3.34
C VAL A 368 10.91 6.37 4.78
N ALA A 369 10.47 5.56 5.73
CA ALA A 369 10.63 5.83 7.16
C ALA A 369 12.10 5.90 7.58
N VAL A 370 12.98 5.10 6.95
CA VAL A 370 14.44 5.12 7.21
C VAL A 370 15.21 6.06 6.25
N GLY A 371 14.53 6.90 5.48
CA GLY A 371 15.16 7.91 4.63
C GLY A 371 15.87 7.39 3.38
N LEU A 372 15.65 6.13 2.95
CA LEU A 372 16.27 5.56 1.74
C LEU A 372 15.61 6.06 0.45
N VAL A 373 14.35 6.45 0.51
CA VAL A 373 13.58 6.96 -0.63
C VAL A 373 12.78 8.21 -0.22
N PRO A 374 12.42 9.10 -1.16
CA PRO A 374 11.62 10.28 -0.86
C PRO A 374 10.26 9.91 -0.24
N VAL A 375 9.68 10.82 0.55
CA VAL A 375 8.37 10.64 1.18
C VAL A 375 7.28 10.41 0.13
N THR A 376 6.57 9.29 0.23
CA THR A 376 5.62 8.82 -0.78
C THR A 376 4.15 8.87 -0.36
N GLY A 377 3.87 8.95 0.94
CA GLY A 377 2.49 8.91 1.44
C GLY A 377 1.83 7.52 1.26
N GLN A 378 2.60 6.44 1.32
CA GLN A 378 2.10 5.07 1.27
C GLN A 378 2.00 4.49 2.67
N PRO A 379 0.80 4.08 3.14
CA PRO A 379 0.67 3.50 4.48
C PRO A 379 1.27 2.09 4.53
N LEU A 380 1.77 1.70 5.71
CA LEU A 380 2.21 0.35 6.00
C LEU A 380 1.00 -0.59 6.10
N PRO A 381 0.83 -1.58 5.20
CA PRO A 381 -0.34 -2.44 5.16
C PRO A 381 -0.62 -3.10 6.52
N PHE A 382 -1.88 -3.09 6.96
CA PHE A 382 -2.40 -3.57 8.25
C PHE A 382 -2.00 -2.73 9.46
N ILE A 383 -0.79 -2.17 9.52
CA ILE A 383 -0.27 -1.48 10.71
C ILE A 383 -0.68 -0.01 10.73
N SER A 384 -0.50 0.72 9.62
CA SER A 384 -0.90 2.13 9.56
C SER A 384 -2.41 2.31 9.70
N LYS A 385 -2.83 3.45 10.24
CA LYS A 385 -4.23 3.88 10.26
C LYS A 385 -4.69 4.22 8.84
N GLY A 386 -5.04 3.20 8.05
CA GLY A 386 -5.36 3.31 6.63
C GLY A 386 -6.84 3.47 6.28
N GLY A 387 -7.75 3.60 7.26
CA GLY A 387 -9.19 3.68 6.99
C GLY A 387 -9.70 2.48 6.18
N THR A 388 -10.33 2.72 5.04
CA THR A 388 -10.86 1.65 4.16
C THR A 388 -9.77 0.81 3.48
N ALA A 389 -8.53 1.30 3.37
CA ALA A 389 -7.41 0.52 2.85
C ALA A 389 -7.15 -0.73 3.71
N THR A 390 -7.35 -0.64 5.04
CA THR A 390 -7.25 -1.80 5.94
C THR A 390 -8.24 -2.90 5.56
N ILE A 391 -9.49 -2.54 5.25
CA ILE A 391 -10.53 -3.51 4.83
C ILE A 391 -10.14 -4.17 3.51
N ILE A 392 -9.65 -3.40 2.55
CA ILE A 392 -9.23 -3.90 1.23
C ILE A 392 -8.03 -4.86 1.38
N ASN A 393 -7.06 -4.52 2.22
CA ASN A 393 -5.92 -5.39 2.51
C ASN A 393 -6.37 -6.71 3.18
N CYS A 394 -7.39 -6.66 4.06
CA CYS A 394 -8.00 -7.86 4.63
C CYS A 394 -8.67 -8.74 3.55
N VAL A 395 -9.33 -8.13 2.56
CA VAL A 395 -9.88 -8.85 1.39
C VAL A 395 -8.76 -9.53 0.61
N TYR A 396 -7.60 -8.89 0.43
CA TYR A 396 -6.43 -9.49 -0.23
C TYR A 396 -5.91 -10.72 0.51
N ILE A 397 -5.78 -10.65 1.84
CA ILE A 397 -5.41 -11.84 2.65
C ILE A 397 -6.49 -12.92 2.54
N GLY A 398 -7.77 -12.56 2.58
CA GLY A 398 -8.87 -13.49 2.38
C GLY A 398 -8.79 -14.23 1.03
N ALA A 399 -8.42 -13.53 -0.03
CA ALA A 399 -8.21 -14.12 -1.35
C ALA A 399 -7.01 -15.09 -1.37
N ILE A 400 -5.88 -14.72 -0.76
CA ILE A 400 -4.70 -15.60 -0.63
C ILE A 400 -5.07 -16.86 0.18
N LEU A 401 -5.81 -16.72 1.27
CA LEU A 401 -6.30 -17.85 2.07
C LEU A 401 -7.28 -18.74 1.32
N SER A 402 -8.15 -18.17 0.46
CA SER A 402 -9.05 -18.93 -0.42
C SER A 402 -8.28 -19.80 -1.39
N VAL A 403 -7.21 -19.26 -2.01
CA VAL A 403 -6.28 -20.02 -2.86
C VAL A 403 -5.61 -21.14 -2.07
N SER A 404 -5.10 -20.84 -0.88
CA SER A 404 -4.45 -21.80 0.00
C SER A 404 -5.37 -22.97 0.36
N ARG A 405 -6.62 -22.67 0.72
CA ARG A 405 -7.62 -23.69 1.02
C ARG A 405 -7.90 -24.63 -0.18
N SER A 406 -7.94 -24.06 -1.38
CA SER A 406 -8.17 -24.83 -2.59
C SER A 406 -7.01 -25.78 -2.89
N ALA A 407 -5.77 -25.33 -2.68
CA ALA A 407 -4.56 -26.11 -2.86
C ALA A 407 -4.44 -27.26 -1.83
N GLN A 408 -4.77 -27.00 -0.55
CA GLN A 408 -4.73 -28.01 0.53
C GLN A 408 -5.75 -29.12 0.32
N ARG A 409 -7.01 -28.79 0.04
CA ARG A 409 -8.09 -29.76 -0.16
C ARG A 409 -7.77 -30.77 -1.25
N LYS A 410 -7.05 -30.36 -2.28
CA LYS A 410 -6.68 -31.23 -3.38
C LYS A 410 -5.57 -32.20 -3.00
N GLN A 411 -4.59 -31.75 -2.21
CA GLN A 411 -3.53 -32.63 -1.69
C GLN A 411 -4.10 -33.75 -0.79
N GLU A 412 -5.13 -33.44 0.01
CA GLU A 412 -5.83 -34.43 0.82
C GLU A 412 -6.51 -35.49 -0.07
N ILE A 413 -7.23 -35.06 -1.13
CA ILE A 413 -7.91 -35.99 -2.06
C ILE A 413 -6.90 -36.91 -2.77
N ILE A 414 -5.75 -36.38 -3.24
CA ILE A 414 -4.70 -37.15 -3.88
C ILE A 414 -4.07 -38.16 -2.90
N ALA A 415 -3.84 -37.75 -1.65
CA ALA A 415 -3.31 -38.62 -0.62
C ALA A 415 -4.28 -39.78 -0.32
N ASP A 416 -5.58 -39.51 -0.18
CA ASP A 416 -6.61 -40.52 0.05
C ASP A 416 -6.76 -41.49 -1.13
N THR A 417 -6.62 -41.00 -2.36
CA THR A 417 -6.70 -41.84 -3.57
C THR A 417 -5.49 -42.76 -3.73
N ASN A 418 -4.31 -42.34 -3.25
CA ASN A 418 -3.09 -43.18 -3.32
C ASN A 418 -2.99 -44.19 -2.18
N VAL A 419 -3.87 -44.12 -1.17
CA VAL A 419 -3.93 -45.06 -0.01
C VAL A 419 -5.03 -46.10 -0.23
N ALA A 420 -5.98 -45.86 -1.12
CA ALA A 420 -7.06 -46.79 -1.52
C ALA A 420 -6.65 -47.65 -2.72
#